data_13585790fcba8c13f7ecb3edbeb4b05d
#
_entry.id   13585790fcba8c13f7ecb3edbeb4b05d
#
_cell.length_a   1.000
_cell.length_b   1.000
_cell.length_c   1.000
_cell.angle_alpha   90.00
_cell.angle_beta   90.00
_cell.angle_gamma   90.00
#
_symmetry.space_group_name_H-M   'P 1'
#
loop_
_entity.id
_entity.type
_entity.pdbx_description
1 polymer ?
#
loop_
_entity_poly.entity_id
_entity_poly.type
_entity_poly.pdbx_seq_one_letter_code
_entity_poly.pdbx_strand_id
1 'polypeptide(L)'
;MNRTRKFYRILSLVLLISLVAAMAISFVACDKQNDGGDETVAKTFTFVVKFADGTSKTHTVVTTKRTVGEALIDEGLISGEDGPYGLYVKTVDGETHDYNTDGMYWAFYVGGQYANSGVEKTNIVDGETYSFEATAG
;
A
#
# COMPACT_ATOMS: atom_id res chain seq x y z
N MET A 1 48.33 39.87 -20.52
CA MET A 1 46.96 39.97 -21.07
C MET A 1 46.11 38.70 -20.91
N ASN A 2 46.64 37.64 -20.26
CA ASN A 2 45.93 36.38 -20.06
C ASN A 2 45.27 36.17 -18.67
N ARG A 3 45.47 37.08 -17.71
CA ARG A 3 44.91 36.97 -16.36
C ARG A 3 43.45 37.41 -16.30
N THR A 4 43.04 38.41 -17.04
CA THR A 4 41.65 38.93 -17.07
C THR A 4 40.67 37.96 -17.75
N ARG A 5 41.10 37.27 -18.80
CA ARG A 5 40.24 36.28 -19.50
C ARG A 5 39.97 35.02 -18.65
N LYS A 6 40.91 34.60 -17.79
CA LYS A 6 40.72 33.51 -16.84
C LYS A 6 39.80 33.91 -15.70
N PHE A 7 39.88 35.19 -15.25
CA PHE A 7 39.03 35.70 -14.17
C PHE A 7 37.54 35.75 -14.58
N TYR A 8 37.27 36.22 -15.80
CA TYR A 8 35.89 36.25 -16.33
C TYR A 8 35.33 34.85 -16.57
N ARG A 9 36.14 33.88 -16.95
CA ARG A 9 35.69 32.47 -17.11
C ARG A 9 35.35 31.84 -15.78
N ILE A 10 36.10 32.08 -14.72
CA ILE A 10 35.84 31.59 -13.40
C ILE A 10 34.60 32.30 -12.81
N LEU A 11 34.47 33.59 -12.99
CA LEU A 11 33.33 34.36 -12.53
C LEU A 11 32.04 33.92 -13.25
N SER A 12 32.11 33.64 -14.54
CA SER A 12 30.98 33.12 -15.32
C SER A 12 30.56 31.71 -14.86
N LEU A 13 31.51 30.85 -14.51
CA LEU A 13 31.24 29.51 -14.00
C LEU A 13 30.60 29.56 -12.61
N VAL A 14 31.07 30.45 -11.74
CA VAL A 14 30.49 30.61 -10.38
C VAL A 14 29.08 31.19 -10.46
N LEU A 15 28.81 32.09 -11.38
CA LEU A 15 27.48 32.66 -11.61
C LEU A 15 26.49 31.62 -12.16
N LEU A 16 26.95 30.73 -13.06
CA LEU A 16 26.14 29.63 -13.59
C LEU A 16 25.79 28.59 -12.49
N ILE A 17 26.75 28.27 -11.60
CA ILE A 17 26.52 27.34 -10.48
C ILE A 17 25.55 27.95 -9.47
N SER A 18 25.62 29.24 -9.20
CA SER A 18 24.68 29.92 -8.29
C SER A 18 23.26 30.00 -8.87
N LEU A 19 23.12 30.12 -10.19
CA LEU A 19 21.81 30.13 -10.85
C LEU A 19 21.13 28.76 -10.82
N VAL A 20 21.88 27.67 -10.95
CA VAL A 20 21.38 26.29 -10.85
C VAL A 20 20.97 25.95 -9.41
N ALA A 21 21.71 26.45 -8.42
CA ALA A 21 21.36 26.27 -7.01
C ALA A 21 20.07 27.02 -6.61
N ALA A 22 19.80 28.17 -7.23
CA ALA A 22 18.57 28.95 -7.00
C ALA A 22 17.32 28.30 -7.62
N MET A 23 17.46 27.49 -8.68
CA MET A 23 16.34 26.74 -9.27
C MET A 23 15.99 25.46 -8.50
N ALA A 24 16.89 24.91 -7.68
CA ALA A 24 16.64 23.72 -6.90
C ALA A 24 15.80 23.96 -5.63
N ILE A 25 15.54 25.21 -5.24
CA ILE A 25 14.79 25.57 -4.03
C ILE A 25 13.29 25.85 -4.33
N SER A 26 12.90 25.84 -5.60
CA SER A 26 11.51 26.17 -6.00
C SER A 26 10.56 24.96 -5.97
N PHE A 27 10.97 23.80 -5.49
CA PHE A 27 10.10 22.61 -5.38
C PHE A 27 9.67 22.27 -3.95
N VAL A 28 9.86 23.17 -3.00
CA VAL A 28 9.26 23.03 -1.66
C VAL A 28 8.27 24.17 -1.44
N ALA A 29 7.31 24.26 -2.33
CA ALA A 29 6.03 24.87 -2.03
C ALA A 29 4.99 23.76 -2.25
N CYS A 30 4.95 22.79 -1.35
CA CYS A 30 3.70 22.10 -1.06
C CYS A 30 2.78 23.15 -0.47
N ASP A 31 2.00 23.75 -1.32
CA ASP A 31 0.92 24.63 -0.95
C ASP A 31 -0.04 23.81 -0.09
N LYS A 32 -0.09 24.12 1.20
CA LYS A 32 -1.14 23.69 2.08
C LYS A 32 -2.40 24.45 1.67
N GLN A 33 -3.02 24.02 0.62
CA GLN A 33 -4.37 24.37 0.36
C GLN A 33 -5.25 23.34 1.05
N ASN A 34 -5.77 23.75 2.20
CA ASN A 34 -6.95 23.18 2.82
C ASN A 34 -8.07 23.20 1.80
N ASP A 35 -8.24 22.10 1.11
CA ASP A 35 -9.50 21.77 0.48
C ASP A 35 -9.87 20.38 0.97
N GLY A 36 -11.06 20.26 1.59
CA GLY A 36 -11.59 19.04 2.19
C GLY A 36 -11.82 17.95 1.17
N GLY A 37 -10.76 17.42 0.61
CA GLY A 37 -10.66 16.23 -0.20
C GLY A 37 -9.75 15.28 0.53
N ASP A 38 -10.26 14.10 0.79
CA ASP A 38 -9.59 12.93 1.31
C ASP A 38 -8.14 12.88 0.78
N GLU A 39 -7.19 13.41 1.55
CA GLU A 39 -5.78 13.24 1.25
C GLU A 39 -5.52 11.73 1.31
N THR A 40 -5.36 11.13 0.16
CA THR A 40 -4.98 9.73 0.02
C THR A 40 -3.53 9.56 0.48
N VAL A 41 -3.34 9.66 1.79
CA VAL A 41 -2.05 9.36 2.43
C VAL A 41 -1.80 7.88 2.25
N ALA A 42 -0.67 7.55 1.64
CA ALA A 42 -0.25 6.17 1.51
C ALA A 42 -0.09 5.54 2.90
N LYS A 43 -0.69 4.38 3.08
CA LYS A 43 -0.59 3.55 4.29
C LYS A 43 0.17 2.28 3.96
N THR A 44 0.90 1.77 4.94
CA THR A 44 1.63 0.52 4.83
C THR A 44 1.12 -0.47 5.87
N PHE A 45 0.82 -1.68 5.45
CA PHE A 45 0.45 -2.74 6.38
C PHE A 45 1.10 -4.08 6.00
N THR A 46 1.14 -4.99 6.95
CA THR A 46 1.60 -6.37 6.74
C THR A 46 0.41 -7.27 6.44
N PHE A 47 0.50 -8.06 5.39
CA PHE A 47 -0.49 -9.06 5.05
C PHE A 47 0.11 -10.47 5.13
N VAL A 48 -0.48 -11.33 5.95
CA VAL A 48 -0.02 -12.71 6.15
C VAL A 48 -1.06 -13.69 5.63
N VAL A 49 -0.60 -14.67 4.88
CA VAL A 49 -1.43 -15.78 4.42
C VAL A 49 -0.95 -17.06 5.09
N LYS A 50 -1.86 -17.80 5.69
CA LYS A 50 -1.61 -19.16 6.19
C LYS A 50 -2.38 -20.16 5.37
N PHE A 51 -1.65 -20.95 4.61
CA PHE A 51 -2.19 -21.93 3.68
C PHE A 51 -2.65 -23.22 4.35
N ALA A 52 -3.48 -24.00 3.65
CA ALA A 52 -4.01 -25.26 4.17
C ALA A 52 -2.92 -26.31 4.46
N ASP A 53 -1.77 -26.25 3.80
CA ASP A 53 -0.61 -27.12 4.03
C ASP A 53 0.21 -26.76 5.27
N GLY A 54 -0.18 -25.69 5.99
CA GLY A 54 0.52 -25.17 7.18
C GLY A 54 1.66 -24.20 6.87
N THR A 55 1.94 -23.92 5.61
CA THR A 55 2.92 -22.89 5.22
C THR A 55 2.32 -21.50 5.34
N SER A 56 3.16 -20.49 5.43
CA SER A 56 2.73 -19.09 5.49
C SER A 56 3.56 -18.20 4.58
N LYS A 57 2.96 -17.11 4.13
CA LYS A 57 3.59 -16.10 3.31
C LYS A 57 3.25 -14.70 3.82
N THR A 58 4.19 -13.79 3.75
CA THR A 58 4.04 -12.43 4.24
C THR A 58 4.30 -11.44 3.13
N HIS A 59 3.40 -10.48 2.98
CA HIS A 59 3.49 -9.37 2.04
C HIS A 59 3.50 -8.04 2.79
N THR A 60 4.24 -7.08 2.29
CA THR A 60 4.14 -5.68 2.69
C THR A 60 3.34 -4.95 1.63
N VAL A 61 2.22 -4.35 2.01
CA VAL A 61 1.31 -3.64 1.11
C VAL A 61 1.38 -2.16 1.39
N VAL A 62 1.68 -1.38 0.35
CA VAL A 62 1.64 0.09 0.37
C VAL A 62 0.51 0.55 -0.52
N THR A 63 -0.43 1.31 0.00
CA THR A 63 -1.65 1.64 -0.71
C THR A 63 -2.24 2.98 -0.28
N THR A 64 -3.00 3.58 -1.16
CA THR A 64 -3.86 4.74 -0.87
C THR A 64 -5.33 4.36 -0.72
N LYS A 65 -5.66 3.07 -0.82
CA LYS A 65 -7.03 2.57 -0.67
C LYS A 65 -7.52 2.76 0.77
N ARG A 66 -8.83 2.79 0.94
CA ARG A 66 -9.45 2.99 2.24
C ARG A 66 -9.53 1.70 3.05
N THR A 67 -9.95 0.62 2.42
CA THR A 67 -10.18 -0.66 3.08
C THR A 67 -9.14 -1.70 2.71
N VAL A 68 -8.98 -2.68 3.59
CA VAL A 68 -8.07 -3.81 3.37
C VAL A 68 -8.49 -4.61 2.14
N GLY A 69 -9.79 -4.81 1.95
CA GLY A 69 -10.32 -5.52 0.78
C GLY A 69 -9.98 -4.84 -0.53
N GLU A 70 -10.19 -3.52 -0.62
CA GLU A 70 -9.83 -2.75 -1.82
C GLU A 70 -8.34 -2.86 -2.14
N ALA A 71 -7.48 -2.76 -1.13
CA ALA A 71 -6.04 -2.86 -1.30
C ALA A 71 -5.58 -4.25 -1.76
N LEU A 72 -6.09 -5.31 -1.13
CA LEU A 72 -5.71 -6.68 -1.46
C LEU A 72 -6.26 -7.14 -2.82
N ILE A 73 -7.42 -6.64 -3.23
CA ILE A 73 -7.96 -6.87 -4.59
C ILE A 73 -7.09 -6.14 -5.62
N ASP A 74 -6.72 -4.88 -5.37
CA ASP A 74 -5.89 -4.08 -6.25
C ASP A 74 -4.51 -4.72 -6.48
N GLU A 75 -3.92 -5.31 -5.43
CA GLU A 75 -2.67 -6.07 -5.49
C GLU A 75 -2.83 -7.48 -6.11
N GLY A 76 -4.05 -7.91 -6.39
CA GLY A 76 -4.31 -9.26 -6.91
C GLY A 76 -4.08 -10.37 -5.88
N LEU A 77 -4.08 -10.05 -4.59
CA LEU A 77 -3.81 -11.00 -3.51
C LEU A 77 -5.06 -11.74 -3.05
N ILE A 78 -6.24 -11.17 -3.25
CA ILE A 78 -7.51 -11.84 -2.94
C ILE A 78 -8.52 -11.70 -4.07
N SER A 79 -9.40 -12.66 -4.17
CA SER A 79 -10.61 -12.60 -5.01
C SER A 79 -11.73 -13.45 -4.42
N GLY A 80 -12.95 -13.18 -4.83
CA GLY A 80 -14.11 -13.89 -4.33
C GLY A 80 -15.39 -13.47 -5.05
N GLU A 81 -16.51 -13.69 -4.43
CA GLU A 81 -17.85 -13.40 -4.95
C GLU A 81 -18.60 -12.50 -3.99
N ASP A 82 -19.46 -11.64 -4.53
CA ASP A 82 -20.35 -10.85 -3.71
C ASP A 82 -21.42 -11.75 -3.06
N GLY A 83 -21.49 -11.69 -1.75
CA GLY A 83 -22.44 -12.44 -0.95
C GLY A 83 -23.38 -11.53 -0.17
N PRO A 84 -24.38 -12.10 0.52
CA PRO A 84 -25.38 -11.33 1.27
C PRO A 84 -24.78 -10.54 2.46
N TYR A 85 -23.58 -10.90 2.88
CA TYR A 85 -22.86 -10.25 3.99
C TYR A 85 -21.61 -9.48 3.52
N GLY A 86 -21.43 -9.28 2.22
CA GLY A 86 -20.29 -8.66 1.60
C GLY A 86 -19.46 -9.65 0.79
N LEU A 87 -18.20 -9.31 0.53
CA LEU A 87 -17.31 -10.15 -0.25
C LEU A 87 -17.02 -11.49 0.44
N TYR A 88 -17.38 -12.57 -0.21
CA TYR A 88 -16.98 -13.91 0.17
C TYR A 88 -15.64 -14.24 -0.51
N VAL A 89 -14.56 -14.18 0.25
CA VAL A 89 -13.20 -14.42 -0.27
C VAL A 89 -13.01 -15.91 -0.50
N LYS A 90 -12.69 -16.28 -1.74
CA LYS A 90 -12.45 -17.67 -2.17
C LYS A 90 -10.98 -17.93 -2.46
N THR A 91 -10.28 -16.97 -3.05
CA THR A 91 -8.86 -17.12 -3.43
C THR A 91 -8.02 -16.13 -2.67
N VAL A 92 -6.96 -16.62 -2.04
CA VAL A 92 -5.95 -15.82 -1.36
C VAL A 92 -4.57 -16.27 -1.82
N ASP A 93 -3.80 -15.33 -2.38
CA ASP A 93 -2.42 -15.55 -2.88
C ASP A 93 -2.31 -16.83 -3.76
N GLY A 94 -3.31 -17.04 -4.62
CA GLY A 94 -3.35 -18.14 -5.59
C GLY A 94 -3.96 -19.44 -5.08
N GLU A 95 -4.26 -19.60 -3.77
CA GLU A 95 -4.94 -20.77 -3.23
C GLU A 95 -6.43 -20.53 -3.08
N THR A 96 -7.25 -21.44 -3.60
CA THR A 96 -8.71 -21.31 -3.62
C THR A 96 -9.36 -22.31 -2.68
N HIS A 97 -10.27 -21.82 -1.83
CA HIS A 97 -11.14 -22.61 -0.96
C HIS A 97 -12.59 -22.15 -1.09
N ASP A 98 -13.49 -23.11 -1.11
CA ASP A 98 -14.93 -22.87 -1.09
C ASP A 98 -15.58 -23.91 -0.15
N TYR A 99 -16.20 -23.40 0.90
CA TYR A 99 -16.83 -24.25 1.93
C TYR A 99 -17.77 -25.34 1.35
N ASN A 100 -18.51 -24.98 0.30
CA ASN A 100 -19.44 -25.90 -0.34
C ASN A 100 -18.74 -26.99 -1.18
N THR A 101 -17.49 -26.80 -1.54
CA THR A 101 -16.73 -27.70 -2.42
C THR A 101 -15.74 -28.54 -1.63
N ASP A 102 -14.94 -27.93 -0.74
CA ASP A 102 -13.86 -28.59 0.01
C ASP A 102 -14.01 -28.53 1.54
N GLY A 103 -15.08 -27.89 2.04
CA GLY A 103 -15.33 -27.74 3.47
C GLY A 103 -14.38 -26.76 4.16
N MET A 104 -13.62 -25.98 3.39
CA MET A 104 -12.68 -24.99 3.92
C MET A 104 -13.11 -23.56 3.53
N TYR A 105 -12.66 -22.60 4.32
CA TYR A 105 -12.87 -21.19 4.06
C TYR A 105 -11.66 -20.35 4.49
N TRP A 106 -11.59 -19.12 4.04
CA TRP A 106 -10.58 -18.16 4.45
C TRP A 106 -11.07 -17.35 5.64
N ALA A 107 -10.50 -17.61 6.82
CA ALA A 107 -10.78 -16.85 8.04
C ALA A 107 -9.94 -15.56 8.04
N PHE A 108 -10.59 -14.43 8.27
CA PHE A 108 -9.94 -13.11 8.30
C PHE A 108 -9.61 -12.67 9.72
N TYR A 109 -8.40 -12.17 9.92
CA TYR A 109 -7.87 -11.70 11.21
C TYR A 109 -7.30 -10.29 11.10
N VAL A 110 -7.46 -9.52 12.17
CA VAL A 110 -6.89 -8.19 12.36
C VAL A 110 -6.05 -8.21 13.63
N GLY A 111 -4.76 -7.92 13.52
CA GLY A 111 -3.85 -7.94 14.66
C GLY A 111 -3.82 -9.29 15.39
N GLY A 112 -4.01 -10.40 14.68
CA GLY A 112 -4.03 -11.75 15.24
C GLY A 112 -5.35 -12.16 15.89
N GLN A 113 -6.39 -11.33 15.83
CA GLN A 113 -7.73 -11.64 16.35
C GLN A 113 -8.72 -11.82 15.21
N TYR A 114 -9.65 -12.76 15.35
CA TYR A 114 -10.71 -12.97 14.38
C TYR A 114 -11.48 -11.68 14.13
N ALA A 115 -11.62 -11.28 12.88
CA ALA A 115 -12.23 -10.02 12.52
C ALA A 115 -13.74 -9.98 12.79
N ASN A 116 -14.24 -8.85 13.26
CA ASN A 116 -15.66 -8.63 13.51
C ASN A 116 -16.44 -8.23 12.26
N SER A 117 -15.75 -7.90 11.17
CA SER A 117 -16.35 -7.47 9.91
C SER A 117 -15.55 -8.02 8.72
N GLY A 118 -16.17 -8.04 7.55
CA GLY A 118 -15.53 -8.47 6.31
C GLY A 118 -14.35 -7.57 5.92
N VAL A 119 -13.47 -8.12 5.11
CA VAL A 119 -12.24 -7.43 4.65
C VAL A 119 -12.54 -6.14 3.89
N GLU A 120 -13.64 -6.10 3.12
CA GLU A 120 -14.05 -4.92 2.35
C GLU A 120 -14.62 -3.78 3.23
N LYS A 121 -14.97 -4.08 4.48
CA LYS A 121 -15.47 -3.11 5.47
C LYS A 121 -14.43 -2.73 6.52
N THR A 122 -13.26 -3.36 6.49
CA THR A 122 -12.18 -3.11 7.42
C THR A 122 -11.29 -1.98 6.90
N ASN A 123 -11.29 -0.84 7.59
CA ASN A 123 -10.43 0.28 7.24
C ASN A 123 -8.97 -0.05 7.53
N ILE A 124 -8.08 0.41 6.65
CA ILE A 124 -6.64 0.23 6.83
C ILE A 124 -6.13 1.13 7.96
N VAL A 125 -5.44 0.51 8.90
CA VAL A 125 -4.63 1.19 9.92
C VAL A 125 -3.16 1.04 9.54
N ASP A 126 -2.45 2.14 9.46
CA ASP A 126 -1.02 2.15 9.12
C ASP A 126 -0.21 1.34 10.14
N GLY A 127 0.65 0.45 9.65
CA GLY A 127 1.46 -0.44 10.48
C GLY A 127 0.76 -1.68 11.04
N GLU A 128 -0.54 -1.88 10.79
CA GLU A 128 -1.29 -3.03 11.27
C GLU A 128 -0.94 -4.31 10.50
N THR A 129 -1.28 -5.46 11.08
CA THR A 129 -1.16 -6.78 10.45
C THR A 129 -2.54 -7.36 10.20
N TYR A 130 -2.79 -7.73 8.95
CA TYR A 130 -3.99 -8.45 8.53
C TYR A 130 -3.61 -9.82 8.02
N SER A 131 -4.45 -10.83 8.26
CA SER A 131 -4.18 -12.17 7.77
C SER A 131 -5.44 -12.90 7.31
N PHE A 132 -5.24 -13.79 6.34
CA PHE A 132 -6.18 -14.85 6.00
C PHE A 132 -5.58 -16.20 6.35
N GLU A 133 -6.37 -17.05 6.97
CA GLU A 133 -5.98 -18.42 7.34
C GLU A 133 -6.96 -19.41 6.70
N ALA A 134 -6.44 -20.39 5.95
CA ALA A 134 -7.24 -21.49 5.43
C ALA A 134 -7.72 -22.34 6.61
N THR A 135 -9.03 -22.40 6.81
CA THR A 135 -9.65 -22.98 8.01
C THR A 135 -10.69 -24.02 7.59
N ALA A 136 -10.66 -25.18 8.21
CA ALA A 136 -11.72 -26.17 8.07
C ALA A 136 -12.97 -25.75 8.87
N GLY A 137 -14.15 -25.95 8.29
CA GLY A 137 -15.44 -25.65 8.92
C GLY A 137 -16.01 -26.81 9.72
#